data_cac135692d4ceb057073fd220886ca25
#
_entry.id   cac135692d4ceb057073fd220886ca25
#
_cell.length_a   1.000
_cell.length_b   1.000
_cell.length_c   1.000
_cell.angle_alpha   90.00
_cell.angle_beta   90.00
_cell.angle_gamma   90.00
#
_symmetry.space_group_name_H-M   'P 1'
#
loop_
_entity.id
_entity.type
_entity.pdbx_description
1 polymer ?
#
loop_
_entity_poly.entity_id
_entity_poly.type
_entity_poly.pdbx_seq_one_letter_code
_entity_poly.pdbx_strand_id
1 'polypeptide(L)'
;PGDTGYKILKKVFTNRLAQWLFGFLHPNVGISLANFWSSTRKESTLAKGEDDFHAETDFILAYVRETAAKKPEIEGFVFGHRHHPMAFPVGPTAIYYNLGDWFNPQFKNAYYLQIDENKIDFIHVNAPSSV
;
A
#
# COMPACT_ATOMS: atom_id res chain seq x y z
N PRO A 1 2.35 -1.97 17.37
CA PRO A 1 3.29 -0.87 17.60
C PRO A 1 3.24 0.05 16.39
N GLY A 2 2.34 1.06 16.42
CA GLY A 2 2.17 1.97 15.30
C GLY A 2 3.25 3.04 15.30
N ASP A 3 3.70 3.40 14.11
CA ASP A 3 4.63 4.49 13.83
C ASP A 3 4.22 5.76 14.62
N THR A 4 5.09 6.21 15.50
CA THR A 4 4.87 7.38 16.36
C THR A 4 4.63 8.63 15.53
N GLY A 5 5.31 8.77 14.38
CA GLY A 5 5.13 9.86 13.44
C GLY A 5 3.71 9.89 12.86
N TYR A 6 3.16 8.75 12.51
CA TYR A 6 1.77 8.64 12.03
C TYR A 6 0.76 9.04 13.11
N LYS A 7 0.97 8.64 14.37
CA LYS A 7 0.08 9.02 15.48
C LYS A 7 0.06 10.52 15.72
N ILE A 8 1.23 11.18 15.68
CA ILE A 8 1.35 12.64 15.79
C ILE A 8 0.65 13.32 14.62
N LEU A 9 0.94 12.88 13.40
CA LEU A 9 0.33 13.41 12.18
C LEU A 9 -1.19 13.30 12.21
N LYS A 10 -1.71 12.12 12.57
CA LYS A 10 -3.15 11.89 12.74
C LYS A 10 -3.75 12.84 13.75
N LYS A 11 -3.10 13.04 14.92
CA LYS A 11 -3.57 13.95 15.97
C LYS A 11 -3.62 15.41 15.50
N VAL A 12 -2.62 15.85 14.72
CA VAL A 12 -2.58 17.18 14.13
C VAL A 12 -3.71 17.35 13.11
N PHE A 13 -3.88 16.41 12.18
CA PHE A 13 -4.91 16.52 11.15
C PHE A 13 -6.35 16.34 11.66
N THR A 14 -6.55 15.71 12.81
CA THR A 14 -7.88 15.61 13.45
C THR A 14 -8.18 16.75 14.41
N ASN A 15 -7.20 17.61 14.71
CA ASN A 15 -7.41 18.75 15.59
C ASN A 15 -8.09 19.90 14.85
N ARG A 16 -9.25 20.37 15.34
CA ARG A 16 -10.03 21.44 14.72
C ARG A 16 -9.28 22.78 14.63
N LEU A 17 -8.45 23.11 15.64
CA LEU A 17 -7.63 24.32 15.61
C LEU A 17 -6.55 24.24 14.54
N ALA A 18 -5.90 23.08 14.41
CA ALA A 18 -4.91 22.85 13.35
C ALA A 18 -5.54 22.92 11.95
N GLN A 19 -6.73 22.36 11.77
CA GLN A 19 -7.49 22.44 10.52
C GLN A 19 -7.87 23.89 10.19
N TRP A 20 -8.29 24.65 11.19
CA TRP A 20 -8.64 26.06 11.01
C TRP A 20 -7.39 26.89 10.64
N LEU A 21 -6.26 26.71 11.31
CA LEU A 21 -4.99 27.35 10.95
C LEU A 21 -4.52 26.94 9.54
N PHE A 22 -4.69 25.68 9.17
CA PHE A 22 -4.36 25.20 7.83
C PHE A 22 -5.20 25.86 6.73
N GLY A 23 -6.45 26.24 7.05
CA GLY A 23 -7.33 26.99 6.15
C GLY A 23 -6.83 28.39 5.76
N PHE A 24 -5.94 28.99 6.56
CA PHE A 24 -5.30 30.27 6.23
C PHE A 24 -3.99 30.12 5.44
N LEU A 25 -3.48 28.90 5.29
CA LEU A 25 -2.27 28.65 4.49
C LEU A 25 -2.60 28.78 3.00
N HIS A 26 -1.84 29.62 2.31
CA HIS A 26 -1.96 29.69 0.86
C HIS A 26 -1.69 28.29 0.25
N PRO A 27 -2.49 27.84 -0.75
CA PRO A 27 -2.37 26.49 -1.32
C PRO A 27 -0.95 26.12 -1.74
N ASN A 28 -0.18 27.06 -2.31
CA ASN A 28 1.20 26.82 -2.73
C ASN A 28 2.13 26.50 -1.56
N VAL A 29 1.91 27.10 -0.38
CA VAL A 29 2.68 26.79 0.84
C VAL A 29 2.33 25.40 1.34
N GLY A 30 1.05 25.03 1.32
CA GLY A 30 0.59 23.70 1.68
C GLY A 30 1.18 22.61 0.78
N ILE A 31 1.19 22.84 -0.53
CA ILE A 31 1.80 21.93 -1.51
C ILE A 31 3.32 21.81 -1.30
N SER A 32 4.01 22.94 -1.09
CA SER A 32 5.46 22.93 -0.84
C SER A 32 5.81 22.17 0.43
N LEU A 33 5.03 22.35 1.49
CA LEU A 33 5.21 21.62 2.75
C LEU A 33 4.96 20.11 2.58
N ALA A 34 3.91 19.74 1.86
CA ALA A 34 3.60 18.35 1.54
C ALA A 34 4.69 17.68 0.70
N ASN A 35 5.21 18.39 -0.30
CA ASN A 35 6.31 17.91 -1.15
C ASN A 35 7.61 17.75 -0.37
N PHE A 36 7.94 18.71 0.49
CA PHE A 36 9.10 18.61 1.37
C PHE A 36 9.01 17.39 2.29
N TRP A 37 7.84 17.18 2.91
CA TRP A 37 7.62 16.03 3.77
C TRP A 37 7.68 14.70 3.00
N SER A 38 7.09 14.67 1.82
CA SER A 38 7.09 13.49 0.96
C SER A 38 8.49 13.14 0.46
N SER A 39 9.30 14.13 0.03
CA SER A 39 10.67 13.88 -0.44
C SER A 39 11.58 13.35 0.66
N THR A 40 11.50 13.91 1.87
CA THR A 40 12.30 13.44 3.02
C THR A 40 11.96 11.99 3.38
N ARG A 41 10.70 11.58 3.23
CA ARG A 41 10.27 10.22 3.50
C ARG A 41 10.67 9.25 2.39
N LYS A 42 10.67 9.71 1.13
CA LYS A 42 11.08 8.92 -0.03
C LYS A 42 12.55 8.51 0.04
N GLU A 43 13.44 9.43 0.45
CA GLU A 43 14.87 9.12 0.66
C GLU A 43 15.08 8.08 1.78
N SER A 44 14.33 8.16 2.87
CA SER A 44 14.45 7.20 3.97
C SER A 44 13.90 5.81 3.62
N THR A 45 12.93 5.73 2.71
CA THR A 45 12.34 4.46 2.25
C THR A 45 13.25 3.79 1.20
N LEU A 46 13.81 4.57 0.27
CA LEU A 46 14.77 4.08 -0.72
C LEU A 46 16.08 3.58 -0.06
N ALA A 47 16.51 4.21 1.02
CA ALA A 47 17.70 3.78 1.77
C ALA A 47 17.49 2.47 2.56
N LYS A 48 16.24 2.06 2.80
CA LYS A 48 15.91 0.82 3.54
C LYS A 48 15.66 -0.39 2.66
N GLY A 49 15.80 -0.28 1.33
CA GLY A 49 15.56 -1.39 0.41
C GLY A 49 14.10 -1.89 0.52
N GLU A 50 13.26 -1.56 -0.44
CA GLU A 50 11.87 -2.04 -0.49
C GLU A 50 11.75 -3.56 -0.65
N ASP A 51 12.86 -4.27 -0.76
CA ASP A 51 12.93 -5.71 -1.06
C ASP A 51 12.89 -6.65 0.17
N ASP A 52 12.86 -6.12 1.39
CA ASP A 52 12.84 -6.96 2.60
C ASP A 52 11.39 -7.34 2.97
N PHE A 53 10.76 -8.16 2.13
CA PHE A 53 9.52 -8.83 2.50
C PHE A 53 9.80 -9.97 3.49
N HIS A 54 9.59 -9.71 4.76
CA HIS A 54 9.60 -10.72 5.80
C HIS A 54 8.16 -11.08 6.21
N ALA A 55 7.67 -12.21 5.74
CA ALA A 55 6.31 -12.68 6.02
C ALA A 55 5.96 -12.80 7.50
N GLU A 56 6.97 -12.94 8.37
CA GLU A 56 6.81 -13.07 9.82
C GLU A 56 6.61 -11.71 10.52
N THR A 57 7.20 -10.64 9.98
CA THR A 57 7.14 -9.29 10.59
C THR A 57 6.19 -8.36 9.87
N ASP A 58 5.58 -8.81 8.78
CA ASP A 58 4.66 -8.02 8.00
C ASP A 58 3.32 -7.82 8.71
N PHE A 59 3.02 -6.58 9.06
CA PHE A 59 1.79 -6.23 9.76
C PHE A 59 0.52 -6.43 8.91
N ILE A 60 0.61 -6.31 7.57
CA ILE A 60 -0.52 -6.56 6.67
C ILE A 60 -0.81 -8.05 6.64
N LEU A 61 0.22 -8.89 6.49
CA LEU A 61 0.05 -10.34 6.54
C LEU A 61 -0.47 -10.83 7.89
N ALA A 62 0.00 -10.25 8.99
CA ALA A 62 -0.51 -10.59 10.32
C ALA A 62 -2.02 -10.28 10.41
N TYR A 63 -2.44 -9.10 9.94
CA TYR A 63 -3.85 -8.72 9.89
C TYR A 63 -4.67 -9.66 8.99
N VAL A 64 -4.16 -9.98 7.81
CA VAL A 64 -4.84 -10.86 6.84
C VAL A 64 -4.99 -12.26 7.40
N ARG A 65 -3.95 -12.85 8.02
CA ARG A 65 -4.00 -14.16 8.68
C ARG A 65 -5.04 -14.19 9.81
N GLU A 66 -5.05 -13.16 10.65
CA GLU A 66 -6.05 -13.04 11.71
C GLU A 66 -7.48 -12.94 11.16
N THR A 67 -7.65 -12.18 10.06
CA THR A 67 -8.96 -12.01 9.43
C THR A 67 -9.41 -13.28 8.72
N ALA A 68 -8.54 -13.97 7.99
CA ALA A 68 -8.83 -15.24 7.34
C ALA A 68 -9.24 -16.33 8.35
N ALA A 69 -8.60 -16.36 9.51
CA ALA A 69 -8.96 -17.28 10.60
C ALA A 69 -10.36 -17.02 11.16
N LYS A 70 -10.80 -15.75 11.18
CA LYS A 70 -12.12 -15.35 11.68
C LYS A 70 -13.23 -15.45 10.62
N LYS A 71 -12.86 -15.39 9.35
CA LYS A 71 -13.75 -15.35 8.19
C LYS A 71 -13.28 -16.31 7.11
N PRO A 72 -13.47 -17.62 7.30
CA PRO A 72 -12.99 -18.66 6.39
C PRO A 72 -13.68 -18.63 5.01
N GLU A 73 -14.78 -17.91 4.88
CA GLU A 73 -15.49 -17.68 3.61
C GLU A 73 -14.77 -16.72 2.66
N ILE A 74 -13.74 -15.99 3.13
CA ILE A 74 -12.96 -15.08 2.29
C ILE A 74 -11.84 -15.85 1.61
N GLU A 75 -11.87 -15.91 0.29
CA GLU A 75 -10.88 -16.60 -0.53
C GLU A 75 -9.73 -15.70 -0.99
N GLY A 76 -9.93 -14.39 -1.03
CA GLY A 76 -8.93 -13.44 -1.51
C GLY A 76 -8.87 -12.13 -0.73
N PHE A 77 -7.65 -11.68 -0.45
CA PHE A 77 -7.36 -10.38 0.17
C PHE A 77 -6.50 -9.58 -0.78
N VAL A 78 -7.02 -8.44 -1.25
CA VAL A 78 -6.34 -7.61 -2.26
C VAL A 78 -5.84 -6.32 -1.63
N PHE A 79 -4.55 -6.06 -1.79
CA PHE A 79 -3.89 -4.87 -1.26
C PHE A 79 -3.05 -4.18 -2.34
N GLY A 80 -2.87 -2.88 -2.18
CA GLY A 80 -1.81 -2.12 -2.80
C GLY A 80 -0.69 -1.84 -1.80
N HIS A 81 -0.10 -0.67 -1.84
CA HIS A 81 0.87 -0.11 -0.89
C HIS A 81 2.30 -0.65 -1.02
N ARG A 82 2.52 -1.91 -1.33
CA ARG A 82 3.85 -2.43 -1.63
C ARG A 82 4.07 -2.36 -3.13
N HIS A 83 5.25 -1.92 -3.53
CA HIS A 83 5.62 -1.83 -4.95
C HIS A 83 6.11 -3.19 -5.51
N HIS A 84 6.05 -4.24 -4.69
CA HIS A 84 6.41 -5.60 -5.07
C HIS A 84 5.15 -6.46 -5.22
N PRO A 85 4.84 -6.96 -6.43
CA PRO A 85 3.66 -7.79 -6.65
C PRO A 85 3.87 -9.17 -6.02
N MET A 86 2.84 -9.69 -5.38
CA MET A 86 2.89 -11.04 -4.80
C MET A 86 1.51 -11.66 -4.66
N ALA A 87 1.48 -12.98 -4.73
CA ALA A 87 0.37 -13.81 -4.30
C ALA A 87 0.90 -14.77 -3.22
N PHE A 88 0.34 -14.70 -2.02
CA PHE A 88 0.83 -15.45 -0.87
C PHE A 88 -0.31 -16.16 -0.14
N PRO A 89 -0.26 -17.49 0.04
CA PRO A 89 -1.28 -18.22 0.77
C PRO A 89 -1.27 -17.85 2.26
N VAL A 90 -2.45 -17.53 2.79
CA VAL A 90 -2.62 -17.06 4.19
C VAL A 90 -3.53 -17.95 5.02
N GLY A 91 -4.14 -18.95 4.39
CA GLY A 91 -5.02 -19.94 5.01
C GLY A 91 -5.19 -21.15 4.09
N PRO A 92 -6.11 -22.07 4.40
CA PRO A 92 -6.35 -23.26 3.58
C PRO A 92 -6.85 -22.91 2.16
N THR A 93 -7.65 -21.87 2.03
CA THR A 93 -8.26 -21.42 0.76
C THR A 93 -7.95 -19.96 0.45
N ALA A 94 -7.52 -19.18 1.43
CA ALA A 94 -7.34 -17.74 1.30
C ALA A 94 -5.95 -17.37 0.77
N ILE A 95 -5.92 -16.45 -0.20
CA ILE A 95 -4.70 -15.90 -0.79
C ILE A 95 -4.65 -14.38 -0.58
N TYR A 96 -3.49 -13.89 -0.16
CA TYR A 96 -3.16 -12.48 -0.13
C TYR A 96 -2.56 -12.08 -1.48
N TYR A 97 -3.08 -11.03 -2.09
CA TYR A 97 -2.60 -10.45 -3.33
C TYR A 97 -2.12 -9.01 -3.09
N ASN A 98 -0.92 -8.69 -3.57
CA ASN A 98 -0.47 -7.33 -3.72
C ASN A 98 -0.29 -7.02 -5.20
N LEU A 99 -0.92 -5.95 -5.70
CA LEU A 99 -0.98 -5.62 -7.12
C LEU A 99 0.29 -4.95 -7.65
N GLY A 100 1.27 -4.67 -6.78
CA GLY A 100 2.55 -4.10 -7.17
C GLY A 100 2.50 -2.60 -7.45
N ASP A 101 3.38 -2.13 -8.36
CA ASP A 101 3.60 -0.73 -8.67
C ASP A 101 2.97 -0.31 -10.00
N TRP A 102 1.85 0.38 -9.91
CA TRP A 102 1.12 0.93 -11.05
C TRP A 102 1.62 2.31 -11.49
N PHE A 103 2.48 2.95 -10.70
CA PHE A 103 3.08 4.25 -11.04
C PHE A 103 4.36 4.12 -11.87
N ASN A 104 4.90 2.92 -11.99
CA ASN A 104 6.05 2.68 -12.85
C ASN A 104 5.63 2.80 -14.32
N PRO A 105 6.22 3.73 -15.12
CA PRO A 105 5.84 3.95 -16.51
C PRO A 105 6.04 2.72 -17.41
N GLN A 106 6.90 1.78 -17.00
CA GLN A 106 7.17 0.55 -17.72
C GLN A 106 6.27 -0.61 -17.28
N PHE A 107 5.39 -0.40 -16.31
CA PHE A 107 4.50 -1.41 -15.71
C PHE A 107 5.19 -2.73 -15.32
N LYS A 108 6.51 -2.69 -15.05
CA LYS A 108 7.30 -3.90 -14.76
C LYS A 108 6.76 -4.73 -13.60
N ASN A 109 6.16 -4.06 -12.63
CA ASN A 109 5.64 -4.67 -11.39
C ASN A 109 4.15 -4.37 -11.21
N ALA A 110 3.41 -4.11 -12.28
CA ALA A 110 1.97 -3.87 -12.22
C ALA A 110 1.21 -5.15 -12.52
N TYR A 111 0.31 -5.53 -11.63
CA TYR A 111 -0.54 -6.70 -11.77
C TYR A 111 -1.99 -6.35 -11.52
N TYR A 112 -2.90 -7.10 -12.10
CA TYR A 112 -4.32 -7.02 -11.83
C TYR A 112 -4.90 -8.39 -11.54
N LEU A 113 -6.06 -8.42 -10.90
CA LEU A 113 -6.82 -9.64 -10.70
C LEU A 113 -7.98 -9.68 -11.70
N GLN A 114 -8.09 -10.78 -12.40
CA GLN A 114 -9.27 -11.13 -13.15
C GLN A 114 -10.04 -12.17 -12.34
N ILE A 115 -11.28 -11.80 -11.96
CA ILE A 115 -12.14 -12.65 -11.14
C ILE A 115 -13.28 -13.12 -12.02
N ASP A 116 -13.40 -14.43 -12.19
CA ASP A 116 -14.51 -15.11 -12.83
C ASP A 116 -15.23 -15.99 -11.80
N GLU A 117 -16.40 -16.53 -12.10
CA GLU A 117 -17.25 -17.27 -11.15
C GLU A 117 -16.52 -18.34 -10.34
N ASN A 118 -15.50 -18.98 -10.92
CA ASN A 118 -14.76 -20.09 -10.30
C ASN A 118 -13.23 -19.89 -10.28
N LYS A 119 -12.71 -18.71 -10.63
CA LYS A 119 -11.27 -18.52 -10.81
C LYS A 119 -10.84 -17.11 -10.52
N ILE A 120 -9.71 -17.02 -9.84
CA ILE A 120 -9.00 -15.74 -9.63
C ILE A 120 -7.64 -15.88 -10.35
N ASP A 121 -7.43 -15.08 -11.37
CA ASP A 121 -6.18 -15.01 -12.11
C ASP A 121 -5.40 -13.75 -11.71
N PHE A 122 -4.13 -13.93 -11.34
CA PHE A 122 -3.20 -12.86 -11.02
C PHE A 122 -2.33 -12.58 -12.24
N ILE A 123 -2.61 -11.50 -12.96
CA ILE A 123 -2.11 -11.26 -14.31
C ILE A 123 -1.20 -10.04 -14.33
N HIS A 124 -0.01 -10.20 -14.91
CA HIS A 124 0.92 -9.11 -15.16
C HIS A 124 0.41 -8.19 -16.27
N VAL A 125 0.48 -6.89 -16.06
CA VAL A 125 0.18 -5.89 -17.08
C VAL A 125 1.38 -5.83 -18.05
N ASN A 126 1.20 -6.42 -19.22
CA ASN A 126 2.20 -6.27 -20.28
C ASN A 126 2.18 -4.81 -20.76
N ALA A 127 3.32 -4.15 -20.75
CA ALA A 127 3.45 -2.85 -21.38
C ALA A 127 3.00 -2.98 -22.84
N PRO A 128 2.18 -2.06 -23.36
CA PRO A 128 1.83 -2.09 -24.77
C PRO A 128 3.12 -2.05 -25.57
N SER A 129 3.29 -3.03 -26.46
CA SER A 129 4.40 -3.06 -27.40
C SER A 129 4.40 -1.70 -28.11
N SER A 130 5.46 -0.94 -27.97
CA SER A 130 5.63 0.32 -28.72
C SER A 130 5.55 -0.03 -30.20
N VAL A 131 4.46 0.37 -30.82
CA VAL A 131 4.27 0.33 -32.28
C VAL A 131 5.11 1.47 -32.86
#